data_7b6386a6cedd145ddc7ed9501f39b26e
#
_entry.id   7b6386a6cedd145ddc7ed9501f39b26e
#
_cell.length_a   1.000
_cell.length_b   1.000
_cell.length_c   1.000
_cell.angle_alpha   90.00
_cell.angle_beta   90.00
_cell.angle_gamma   90.00
#
_symmetry.space_group_name_H-M   'P 1'
#
loop_
_entity.id
_entity.type
_entity.pdbx_description
1 polymer ?
#
loop_
_entity_poly.entity_id
_entity_poly.type
_entity_poly.pdbx_seq_one_letter_code
_entity_poly.pdbx_strand_id
1 'polypeptide(L)'
;MRRTYVKSEGEKAGAPPWMVTFADMMGLLLAFFVLIVSFSSVERNKITEAMRSVQGALGVSPQNQTAMRMSHNVFPTPPRVPRSIERVAREFRTRLQVLGVEDGVSIKYSGDGGLEINLPNQVLFDFGRADLKPEAYEILNQLASSLSTIPGIFVEIRGHTDNVPVGGGSPFADNYDLSYQRAKNVMLQMTVQGGLQQSACEVIACGQSQPISSNDTEEGRAANRRVQLQVRGDFSDESSAQVQGMIEPAQAPAAQPETQPVN
;
A
#
# COMPACT_ATOMS: atom_id res chain seq x y z
N MET A 1 -36.13 -82.17 -34.96
CA MET A 1 -35.12 -81.65 -34.01
C MET A 1 -35.02 -80.15 -34.21
N ARG A 2 -35.59 -79.32 -33.29
CA ARG A 2 -35.48 -77.85 -33.32
C ARG A 2 -34.35 -77.47 -32.38
N ARG A 3 -33.28 -76.85 -32.91
CA ARG A 3 -32.23 -76.28 -32.15
C ARG A 3 -32.68 -74.88 -31.69
N THR A 4 -32.83 -74.68 -30.37
CA THR A 4 -33.06 -73.40 -29.72
C THR A 4 -31.73 -72.69 -29.61
N TYR A 5 -31.61 -71.51 -30.26
CA TYR A 5 -30.46 -70.59 -29.99
C TYR A 5 -30.71 -69.84 -28.74
N VAL A 6 -29.81 -70.04 -27.76
CA VAL A 6 -29.75 -69.22 -26.56
C VAL A 6 -28.95 -67.98 -26.93
N LYS A 7 -29.62 -66.82 -26.87
CA LYS A 7 -29.02 -65.51 -27.06
C LYS A 7 -28.19 -65.20 -25.80
N SER A 8 -26.87 -65.17 -25.89
CA SER A 8 -26.02 -64.70 -24.81
C SER A 8 -26.25 -63.21 -24.63
N GLU A 9 -26.76 -62.78 -23.45
CA GLU A 9 -26.76 -61.39 -23.02
C GLU A 9 -25.31 -60.91 -22.89
N GLY A 10 -24.91 -59.96 -23.72
CA GLY A 10 -23.58 -59.37 -23.64
C GLY A 10 -23.36 -58.72 -22.30
N GLU A 11 -22.32 -59.09 -21.60
CA GLU A 11 -21.80 -58.43 -20.39
C GLU A 11 -21.66 -56.94 -20.67
N LYS A 12 -22.38 -56.11 -19.94
CA LYS A 12 -22.16 -54.67 -19.94
C LYS A 12 -20.74 -54.41 -19.51
N ALA A 13 -19.88 -53.99 -20.42
CA ALA A 13 -18.50 -53.60 -20.09
C ALA A 13 -18.53 -52.49 -19.02
N GLY A 14 -18.14 -52.91 -17.83
CA GLY A 14 -17.93 -51.95 -16.72
C GLY A 14 -16.82 -50.97 -17.06
N ALA A 15 -16.79 -49.81 -16.37
CA ALA A 15 -15.74 -48.83 -16.57
C ALA A 15 -14.35 -49.48 -16.39
N PRO A 16 -13.37 -49.10 -17.22
CA PRO A 16 -11.99 -49.66 -17.07
C PRO A 16 -11.44 -49.41 -15.66
N PRO A 17 -10.70 -50.37 -15.08
CA PRO A 17 -10.19 -50.29 -13.69
C PRO A 17 -9.38 -48.99 -13.41
N TRP A 18 -8.63 -48.50 -14.40
CA TRP A 18 -7.87 -47.26 -14.26
C TRP A 18 -8.75 -46.02 -14.09
N MET A 19 -9.98 -46.02 -14.60
CA MET A 19 -10.90 -44.89 -14.43
C MET A 19 -11.39 -44.74 -12.99
N VAL A 20 -11.50 -45.83 -12.26
CA VAL A 20 -11.86 -45.80 -10.83
C VAL A 20 -10.73 -45.19 -10.00
N THR A 21 -9.48 -45.61 -10.26
CA THR A 21 -8.32 -45.04 -9.57
C THR A 21 -8.08 -43.59 -9.92
N PHE A 22 -8.32 -43.19 -11.17
CA PHE A 22 -8.24 -41.81 -11.59
C PHE A 22 -9.32 -40.94 -10.91
N ALA A 23 -10.57 -41.39 -10.84
CA ALA A 23 -11.65 -40.69 -10.16
C ALA A 23 -11.37 -40.54 -8.65
N ASP A 24 -10.80 -41.54 -8.00
CA ASP A 24 -10.41 -41.45 -6.59
C ASP A 24 -9.31 -40.42 -6.35
N MET A 25 -8.27 -40.40 -7.19
CA MET A 25 -7.20 -39.38 -7.10
C MET A 25 -7.74 -37.95 -7.35
N MET A 26 -8.65 -37.78 -8.32
CA MET A 26 -9.29 -36.48 -8.58
C MET A 26 -10.19 -36.04 -7.41
N GLY A 27 -10.90 -36.98 -6.80
CA GLY A 27 -11.70 -36.72 -5.60
C GLY A 27 -10.88 -36.28 -4.41
N LEU A 28 -9.74 -36.94 -4.16
CA LEU A 28 -8.81 -36.56 -3.10
C LEU A 28 -8.17 -35.19 -3.35
N LEU A 29 -7.79 -34.87 -4.60
CA LEU A 29 -7.25 -33.59 -4.99
C LEU A 29 -8.28 -32.48 -4.78
N LEU A 30 -9.53 -32.70 -5.20
CA LEU A 30 -10.62 -31.75 -4.98
C LEU A 30 -10.86 -31.51 -3.49
N ALA A 31 -10.95 -32.57 -2.69
CA ALA A 31 -11.13 -32.47 -1.24
C ALA A 31 -9.99 -31.67 -0.59
N PHE A 32 -8.75 -31.89 -1.01
CA PHE A 32 -7.59 -31.15 -0.55
C PHE A 32 -7.68 -29.66 -0.87
N PHE A 33 -8.05 -29.29 -2.10
CA PHE A 33 -8.22 -27.87 -2.48
C PHE A 33 -9.37 -27.20 -1.71
N VAL A 34 -10.50 -27.88 -1.52
CA VAL A 34 -11.62 -27.37 -0.72
C VAL A 34 -11.18 -27.13 0.72
N LEU A 35 -10.36 -28.02 1.27
CA LEU A 35 -9.83 -27.91 2.63
C LEU A 35 -8.87 -26.72 2.76
N ILE A 36 -7.94 -26.54 1.81
CA ILE A 36 -7.04 -25.36 1.78
C ILE A 36 -7.83 -24.06 1.64
N VAL A 37 -8.81 -23.99 0.74
CA VAL A 37 -9.65 -22.79 0.57
C VAL A 37 -10.45 -22.50 1.84
N SER A 38 -10.96 -23.52 2.52
CA SER A 38 -11.69 -23.38 3.79
C SER A 38 -10.81 -22.80 4.91
N PHE A 39 -9.53 -23.18 4.99
CA PHE A 39 -8.61 -22.62 5.98
C PHE A 39 -8.09 -21.23 5.61
N SER A 40 -7.99 -20.90 4.32
CA SER A 40 -7.47 -19.60 3.83
C SER A 40 -8.35 -18.42 4.23
N SER A 41 -9.64 -18.62 4.48
CA SER A 41 -10.59 -17.54 4.80
C SER A 41 -10.75 -17.23 6.30
N VAL A 42 -10.24 -18.08 7.17
CA VAL A 42 -10.56 -18.05 8.62
C VAL A 42 -9.59 -17.21 9.45
N GLU A 43 -8.33 -17.05 9.04
CA GLU A 43 -7.32 -16.47 9.94
C GLU A 43 -7.42 -14.95 10.16
N ARG A 44 -7.84 -14.17 9.17
CA ARG A 44 -7.86 -12.70 9.31
C ARG A 44 -8.97 -12.19 10.23
N ASN A 45 -10.12 -12.81 10.22
CA ASN A 45 -11.27 -12.37 11.04
C ASN A 45 -11.13 -12.80 12.51
N LYS A 46 -10.54 -13.95 12.78
CA LYS A 46 -10.34 -14.42 14.16
C LYS A 46 -9.26 -13.65 14.92
N ILE A 47 -8.23 -13.16 14.22
CA ILE A 47 -7.17 -12.34 14.85
C ILE A 47 -7.72 -10.98 15.26
N THR A 48 -8.53 -10.34 14.43
CA THR A 48 -9.18 -9.06 14.77
C THR A 48 -10.19 -9.18 15.89
N GLU A 49 -10.92 -10.27 15.96
CA GLU A 49 -11.89 -10.53 17.03
C GLU A 49 -11.21 -10.86 18.36
N ALA A 50 -10.14 -11.64 18.32
CA ALA A 50 -9.30 -11.92 19.48
C ALA A 50 -8.61 -10.64 20.01
N MET A 51 -8.11 -9.77 19.14
CA MET A 51 -7.54 -8.47 19.55
C MET A 51 -8.60 -7.56 20.20
N ARG A 52 -9.81 -7.51 19.68
CA ARG A 52 -10.92 -6.74 20.30
C ARG A 52 -11.31 -7.29 21.67
N SER A 53 -11.31 -8.61 21.83
CA SER A 53 -11.58 -9.27 23.11
C SER A 53 -10.51 -8.93 24.16
N VAL A 54 -9.23 -8.91 23.76
CA VAL A 54 -8.13 -8.52 24.65
C VAL A 54 -8.17 -7.03 25.01
N GLN A 55 -8.51 -6.16 24.08
CA GLN A 55 -8.70 -4.72 24.35
C GLN A 55 -9.85 -4.47 25.31
N GLY A 56 -10.96 -5.21 25.20
CA GLY A 56 -12.07 -5.15 26.14
C GLY A 56 -11.70 -5.65 27.55
N ALA A 57 -10.85 -6.66 27.65
CA ALA A 57 -10.38 -7.23 28.92
C ALA A 57 -9.34 -6.33 29.65
N LEU A 58 -8.59 -5.51 28.88
CA LEU A 58 -7.58 -4.58 29.43
C LEU A 58 -8.15 -3.21 29.79
N GLY A 59 -9.47 -2.99 29.70
CA GLY A 59 -10.13 -1.77 30.15
C GLY A 59 -9.80 -0.50 29.36
N VAL A 60 -9.20 -0.65 28.15
CA VAL A 60 -9.00 0.47 27.23
C VAL A 60 -10.29 0.68 26.44
N SER A 61 -11.27 1.33 27.07
CA SER A 61 -12.52 1.72 26.41
C SER A 61 -12.26 2.95 25.53
N PRO A 62 -12.43 2.89 24.22
CA PRO A 62 -12.53 4.10 23.43
C PRO A 62 -13.89 4.73 23.76
N GLN A 63 -13.82 5.84 24.51
CA GLN A 63 -14.99 6.63 24.86
C GLN A 63 -15.47 7.41 23.62
N ASN A 64 -16.18 6.72 22.75
CA ASN A 64 -17.16 7.33 21.83
C ASN A 64 -18.08 6.23 21.27
N GLN A 65 -19.14 5.96 22.02
CA GLN A 65 -20.28 5.23 21.50
C GLN A 65 -21.10 6.18 20.63
N THR A 66 -20.81 6.25 19.35
CA THR A 66 -21.76 6.79 18.40
C THR A 66 -22.04 5.71 17.34
N ALA A 67 -23.22 5.11 17.51
CA ALA A 67 -23.98 4.36 16.51
C ALA A 67 -23.22 3.25 15.77
N MET A 68 -23.33 2.05 16.29
CA MET A 68 -23.24 0.80 15.54
C MET A 68 -24.28 0.81 14.41
N ARG A 69 -23.98 1.45 13.28
CA ARG A 69 -24.65 1.14 12.03
C ARG A 69 -23.98 -0.12 11.48
N MET A 70 -24.68 -1.24 11.57
CA MET A 70 -24.39 -2.46 10.83
C MET A 70 -24.43 -2.13 9.32
N SER A 71 -23.30 -1.72 8.77
CA SER A 71 -23.12 -1.70 7.33
C SER A 71 -22.77 -3.12 6.89
N HIS A 72 -23.72 -3.77 6.24
CA HIS A 72 -23.55 -5.08 5.59
C HIS A 72 -22.73 -4.94 4.29
N ASN A 73 -21.49 -4.45 4.37
CA ASN A 73 -20.57 -4.53 3.25
C ASN A 73 -19.46 -5.53 3.57
N VAL A 74 -19.71 -6.78 3.20
CA VAL A 74 -18.82 -7.94 3.39
C VAL A 74 -17.61 -7.91 2.43
N PHE A 75 -17.48 -6.89 1.60
CA PHE A 75 -16.29 -6.69 0.78
C PHE A 75 -15.42 -5.61 1.44
N PRO A 76 -14.13 -5.92 1.75
CA PRO A 76 -13.21 -4.86 2.12
C PRO A 76 -13.12 -3.90 0.94
N THR A 77 -13.79 -2.76 1.05
CA THR A 77 -13.54 -1.65 0.12
C THR A 77 -12.05 -1.37 0.18
N PRO A 78 -11.34 -1.35 -0.94
CA PRO A 78 -9.95 -0.96 -0.94
C PRO A 78 -9.86 0.40 -0.22
N PRO A 79 -8.84 0.61 0.64
CA PRO A 79 -8.70 1.87 1.35
C PRO A 79 -8.74 3.00 0.31
N ARG A 80 -9.71 3.90 0.48
CA ARG A 80 -9.83 5.06 -0.41
C ARG A 80 -8.62 5.93 -0.15
N VAL A 81 -7.82 6.14 -1.18
CA VAL A 81 -6.73 7.09 -1.12
C VAL A 81 -7.34 8.49 -0.93
N PRO A 82 -6.92 9.26 0.08
CA PRO A 82 -7.39 10.62 0.29
C PRO A 82 -7.08 11.50 -0.92
N ARG A 83 -7.98 12.43 -1.23
CA ARG A 83 -7.78 13.34 -2.38
C ARG A 83 -6.55 14.21 -2.25
N SER A 84 -6.19 14.60 -1.04
CA SER A 84 -4.95 15.31 -0.72
C SER A 84 -3.71 14.53 -1.16
N ILE A 85 -3.66 13.24 -0.84
CA ILE A 85 -2.57 12.33 -1.23
C ILE A 85 -2.54 12.10 -2.75
N GLU A 86 -3.71 11.90 -3.38
CA GLU A 86 -3.79 11.78 -4.84
C GLU A 86 -3.29 13.03 -5.56
N ARG A 87 -3.64 14.22 -5.04
CA ARG A 87 -3.17 15.50 -5.56
C ARG A 87 -1.65 15.60 -5.48
N VAL A 88 -1.07 15.35 -4.31
CA VAL A 88 0.39 15.37 -4.11
C VAL A 88 1.09 14.39 -5.05
N ALA A 89 0.61 13.16 -5.14
CA ALA A 89 1.19 12.15 -6.03
C ALA A 89 1.15 12.59 -7.51
N ARG A 90 0.08 13.24 -7.94
CA ARG A 90 -0.09 13.74 -9.30
C ARG A 90 0.82 14.93 -9.59
N GLU A 91 0.82 15.93 -8.71
CA GLU A 91 1.68 17.11 -8.82
C GLU A 91 3.16 16.71 -8.87
N PHE A 92 3.55 15.79 -7.99
CA PHE A 92 4.92 15.32 -7.93
C PHE A 92 5.33 14.56 -9.21
N ARG A 93 4.47 13.68 -9.74
CA ARG A 93 4.73 13.01 -11.04
C ARG A 93 4.90 14.01 -12.18
N THR A 94 4.01 15.00 -12.27
CA THR A 94 4.11 16.03 -13.30
C THR A 94 5.43 16.79 -13.18
N ARG A 95 5.88 17.09 -11.97
CA ARG A 95 7.15 17.78 -11.76
C ARG A 95 8.35 16.95 -12.16
N LEU A 96 8.37 15.65 -11.82
CA LEU A 96 9.43 14.74 -12.26
C LEU A 96 9.54 14.67 -13.78
N GLN A 97 8.40 14.64 -14.50
CA GLN A 97 8.35 14.66 -15.96
C GLN A 97 8.95 15.95 -16.53
N VAL A 98 8.58 17.11 -15.96
CA VAL A 98 9.12 18.42 -16.40
C VAL A 98 10.63 18.49 -16.18
N LEU A 99 11.16 17.90 -15.10
CA LEU A 99 12.59 17.87 -14.79
C LEU A 99 13.35 16.76 -15.52
N GLY A 100 12.65 15.84 -16.19
CA GLY A 100 13.27 14.70 -16.89
C GLY A 100 13.95 13.68 -15.96
N VAL A 101 13.51 13.59 -14.69
CA VAL A 101 14.10 12.71 -13.65
C VAL A 101 13.12 11.63 -13.18
N GLU A 102 12.18 11.25 -14.02
CA GLU A 102 11.20 10.21 -13.72
C GLU A 102 11.78 8.80 -13.72
N ASP A 103 12.93 8.60 -14.38
CA ASP A 103 13.56 7.30 -14.49
C ASP A 103 13.97 6.75 -13.12
N GLY A 104 13.37 5.61 -12.77
CA GLY A 104 13.61 4.89 -11.52
C GLY A 104 12.87 5.43 -10.31
N VAL A 105 12.17 6.59 -10.39
CA VAL A 105 11.31 7.06 -9.31
C VAL A 105 10.02 6.25 -9.29
N SER A 106 9.69 5.66 -8.14
CA SER A 106 8.47 4.86 -7.96
C SER A 106 7.56 5.54 -6.95
N ILE A 107 6.29 5.72 -7.33
CA ILE A 107 5.25 6.31 -6.49
C ILE A 107 4.11 5.31 -6.39
N LYS A 108 3.84 4.80 -5.20
CA LYS A 108 2.81 3.80 -4.91
C LYS A 108 1.93 4.26 -3.77
N TYR A 109 0.66 3.88 -3.80
CA TYR A 109 -0.23 4.07 -2.66
C TYR A 109 -0.04 2.92 -1.67
N SER A 110 0.07 3.26 -0.40
CA SER A 110 0.16 2.31 0.69
C SER A 110 -1.22 1.75 1.04
N GLY A 111 -1.27 0.54 1.62
CA GLY A 111 -2.54 -0.10 1.98
C GLY A 111 -3.32 0.61 3.09
N ASP A 112 -2.71 1.54 3.80
CA ASP A 112 -3.29 2.42 4.82
C ASP A 112 -3.78 3.78 4.27
N GLY A 113 -3.78 3.96 2.95
CA GLY A 113 -4.16 5.20 2.28
C GLY A 113 -3.03 6.24 2.17
N GLY A 114 -1.84 5.91 2.64
CA GLY A 114 -0.65 6.75 2.52
C GLY A 114 0.03 6.67 1.15
N LEU A 115 1.24 7.23 1.07
CA LEU A 115 2.04 7.28 -0.15
C LEU A 115 3.45 6.77 0.12
N GLU A 116 3.91 5.86 -0.71
CA GLU A 116 5.30 5.40 -0.75
C GLU A 116 5.99 5.96 -1.99
N ILE A 117 7.07 6.70 -1.77
CA ILE A 117 7.89 7.28 -2.84
C ILE A 117 9.31 6.72 -2.72
N ASN A 118 9.78 6.03 -3.74
CA ASN A 118 11.15 5.56 -3.81
C ASN A 118 11.95 6.46 -4.77
N LEU A 119 12.98 7.10 -4.26
CA LEU A 119 13.89 7.98 -4.98
C LEU A 119 15.24 7.27 -5.14
N PRO A 120 15.68 6.96 -6.37
CA PRO A 120 17.00 6.38 -6.60
C PRO A 120 18.12 7.30 -6.10
N ASN A 121 19.16 6.72 -5.50
CA ASN A 121 20.29 7.51 -5.00
C ASN A 121 20.97 8.34 -6.09
N GLN A 122 21.02 7.84 -7.32
CA GLN A 122 21.61 8.58 -8.46
C GLN A 122 20.92 9.90 -8.77
N VAL A 123 19.63 10.05 -8.42
CA VAL A 123 18.87 11.30 -8.56
C VAL A 123 19.24 12.27 -7.44
N LEU A 124 19.51 11.77 -6.23
CA LEU A 124 19.70 12.58 -5.04
C LEU A 124 21.16 12.87 -4.71
N PHE A 125 22.08 11.93 -4.95
CA PHE A 125 23.46 11.96 -4.46
C PHE A 125 24.45 11.53 -5.53
N ASP A 126 25.70 11.97 -5.37
CA ASP A 126 26.83 11.39 -6.07
C ASP A 126 27.24 10.04 -5.48
N PHE A 127 27.98 9.25 -6.24
CA PHE A 127 28.42 7.94 -5.81
C PHE A 127 29.27 8.02 -4.52
N GLY A 128 28.90 7.21 -3.54
CA GLY A 128 29.60 7.16 -2.25
C GLY A 128 29.42 8.41 -1.36
N ARG A 129 28.57 9.36 -1.75
CA ARG A 129 28.31 10.59 -0.99
C ARG A 129 26.91 10.60 -0.35
N ALA A 130 26.75 11.50 0.62
CA ALA A 130 25.47 11.82 1.26
C ALA A 130 25.05 13.29 1.02
N ASP A 131 25.90 14.10 0.37
CA ASP A 131 25.55 15.47 0.00
C ASP A 131 24.57 15.46 -1.16
N LEU A 132 23.47 16.22 -1.04
CA LEU A 132 22.45 16.31 -2.08
C LEU A 132 23.01 17.03 -3.31
N LYS A 133 22.63 16.55 -4.50
CA LYS A 133 22.86 17.23 -5.77
C LYS A 133 21.99 18.49 -5.88
N PRO A 134 22.43 19.51 -6.65
CA PRO A 134 21.62 20.72 -6.88
C PRO A 134 20.21 20.42 -7.43
N GLU A 135 20.11 19.45 -8.33
CA GLU A 135 18.83 19.03 -8.95
C GLU A 135 17.87 18.40 -7.93
N ALA A 136 18.41 17.73 -6.91
CA ALA A 136 17.62 17.12 -5.84
C ALA A 136 16.92 18.15 -4.96
N TYR A 137 17.49 19.35 -4.79
CA TYR A 137 16.89 20.39 -3.97
C TYR A 137 15.50 20.79 -4.46
N GLU A 138 15.34 20.98 -5.75
CA GLU A 138 14.07 21.40 -6.31
C GLU A 138 12.99 20.32 -6.15
N ILE A 139 13.38 19.06 -6.39
CA ILE A 139 12.49 17.89 -6.25
C ILE A 139 11.99 17.76 -4.82
N LEU A 140 12.91 17.83 -3.85
CA LEU A 140 12.59 17.67 -2.43
C LEU A 140 11.78 18.86 -1.88
N ASN A 141 12.11 20.09 -2.27
CA ASN A 141 11.37 21.28 -1.85
C ASN A 141 9.92 21.25 -2.36
N GLN A 142 9.72 20.90 -3.62
CA GLN A 142 8.39 20.79 -4.20
C GLN A 142 7.55 19.74 -3.48
N LEU A 143 8.14 18.55 -3.24
CA LEU A 143 7.46 17.48 -2.52
C LEU A 143 7.10 17.91 -1.10
N ALA A 144 8.05 18.51 -0.37
CA ALA A 144 7.84 18.97 1.00
C ALA A 144 6.76 20.05 1.08
N SER A 145 6.78 21.03 0.17
CA SER A 145 5.75 22.07 0.08
C SER A 145 4.36 21.49 -0.15
N SER A 146 4.22 20.51 -1.06
CA SER A 146 2.93 19.87 -1.31
C SER A 146 2.47 19.05 -0.07
N LEU A 147 3.38 18.36 0.61
CA LEU A 147 3.08 17.59 1.81
C LEU A 147 2.72 18.48 3.01
N SER A 148 3.37 19.62 3.17
CA SER A 148 3.13 20.55 4.29
C SER A 148 1.71 21.13 4.31
N THR A 149 0.98 21.05 3.19
CA THR A 149 -0.43 21.48 3.10
C THR A 149 -1.41 20.50 3.71
N ILE A 150 -0.96 19.28 4.06
CA ILE A 150 -1.81 18.21 4.59
C ILE A 150 -1.73 18.22 6.12
N PRO A 151 -2.84 18.46 6.83
CA PRO A 151 -2.87 18.39 8.29
C PRO A 151 -2.52 16.99 8.80
N GLY A 152 -1.78 16.91 9.92
CA GLY A 152 -1.45 15.62 10.54
C GLY A 152 -0.55 14.70 9.72
N ILE A 153 0.13 15.25 8.71
CA ILE A 153 1.07 14.48 7.87
C ILE A 153 2.26 14.01 8.70
N PHE A 154 2.70 12.79 8.44
CA PHE A 154 3.90 12.20 8.99
C PHE A 154 4.70 11.50 7.89
N VAL A 155 6.01 11.73 7.85
CA VAL A 155 6.90 11.24 6.80
C VAL A 155 8.06 10.47 7.41
N GLU A 156 8.10 9.16 7.17
CA GLU A 156 9.27 8.35 7.46
C GLU A 156 10.23 8.40 6.27
N ILE A 157 11.48 8.77 6.53
CA ILE A 157 12.54 8.90 5.53
C ILE A 157 13.55 7.79 5.77
N ARG A 158 13.53 6.77 4.92
CA ARG A 158 14.30 5.55 5.04
C ARG A 158 15.46 5.55 4.05
N GLY A 159 16.69 5.47 4.54
CA GLY A 159 17.89 5.32 3.72
C GLY A 159 18.23 3.85 3.48
N HIS A 160 18.50 3.49 2.22
CA HIS A 160 18.90 2.14 1.84
C HIS A 160 20.18 2.16 1.02
N THR A 161 20.99 1.10 1.15
CA THR A 161 22.16 0.83 0.35
C THR A 161 22.05 -0.53 -0.33
N ASP A 162 22.95 -0.83 -1.22
CA ASP A 162 23.23 -2.20 -1.65
C ASP A 162 24.07 -2.94 -0.56
N ASN A 163 24.49 -4.17 -0.86
CA ASN A 163 25.31 -4.98 0.04
C ASN A 163 26.82 -4.75 -0.12
N VAL A 164 27.25 -3.83 -0.98
CA VAL A 164 28.69 -3.51 -1.13
C VAL A 164 29.13 -2.67 0.05
N PRO A 165 30.15 -3.10 0.82
CA PRO A 165 30.67 -2.31 1.92
C PRO A 165 31.19 -0.95 1.47
N VAL A 166 31.04 0.07 2.31
CA VAL A 166 31.64 1.39 2.06
C VAL A 166 33.15 1.25 1.92
N GLY A 167 33.74 1.95 0.94
CA GLY A 167 35.18 1.84 0.64
C GLY A 167 36.06 2.35 1.79
N GLY A 168 37.29 1.84 1.89
CA GLY A 168 38.26 2.15 2.96
C GLY A 168 38.80 3.59 2.97
N GLY A 169 38.22 4.54 2.32
CA GLY A 169 38.47 5.99 2.39
C GLY A 169 37.18 6.79 2.57
N SER A 170 36.08 6.10 2.82
CA SER A 170 34.78 6.71 3.06
C SER A 170 34.75 7.44 4.41
N PRO A 171 34.09 8.60 4.53
CA PRO A 171 33.86 9.25 5.82
C PRO A 171 32.80 8.51 6.67
N PHE A 172 32.15 7.50 6.12
CA PHE A 172 31.08 6.73 6.77
C PHE A 172 31.65 5.43 7.36
N ALA A 173 31.20 5.08 8.56
CA ALA A 173 31.66 3.87 9.23
C ALA A 173 31.22 2.59 8.53
N ASP A 174 29.98 2.57 8.06
CA ASP A 174 29.35 1.43 7.38
C ASP A 174 28.17 1.87 6.50
N ASN A 175 27.48 0.89 5.91
CA ASN A 175 26.28 1.12 5.10
C ASN A 175 25.10 1.69 5.88
N TYR A 176 25.03 1.42 7.18
CA TYR A 176 23.96 2.01 8.03
C TYR A 176 24.23 3.49 8.26
N ASP A 177 25.49 3.86 8.58
CA ASP A 177 25.87 5.26 8.72
C ASP A 177 25.65 6.04 7.42
N LEU A 178 26.09 5.52 6.27
CA LEU A 178 25.85 6.14 4.97
C LEU A 178 24.34 6.32 4.71
N SER A 179 23.53 5.31 4.98
CA SER A 179 22.09 5.37 4.79
C SER A 179 21.41 6.38 5.71
N TYR A 180 21.88 6.47 6.96
CA TYR A 180 21.41 7.47 7.93
C TYR A 180 21.71 8.89 7.45
N GLN A 181 22.95 9.18 7.07
CA GLN A 181 23.36 10.51 6.63
C GLN A 181 22.59 10.96 5.39
N ARG A 182 22.33 10.07 4.46
CA ARG A 182 21.52 10.33 3.28
C ARG A 182 20.07 10.68 3.65
N ALA A 183 19.42 9.85 4.47
CA ALA A 183 18.07 10.10 4.91
C ALA A 183 17.95 11.39 5.74
N LYS A 184 18.94 11.67 6.60
CA LYS A 184 19.04 12.90 7.38
C LYS A 184 19.16 14.15 6.49
N ASN A 185 19.99 14.11 5.46
CA ASN A 185 20.16 15.25 4.54
C ASN A 185 18.90 15.52 3.71
N VAL A 186 18.17 14.45 3.33
CA VAL A 186 16.83 14.59 2.72
C VAL A 186 15.86 15.24 3.70
N MET A 187 15.79 14.78 4.95
CA MET A 187 14.94 15.38 5.99
C MET A 187 15.27 16.87 6.20
N LEU A 188 16.55 17.20 6.34
CA LEU A 188 16.98 18.60 6.54
C LEU A 188 16.55 19.49 5.36
N GLN A 189 16.69 19.01 4.13
CA GLN A 189 16.25 19.76 2.97
C GLN A 189 14.74 19.98 2.97
N MET A 190 13.97 18.93 3.25
CA MET A 190 12.51 18.99 3.28
C MET A 190 11.97 19.89 4.40
N THR A 191 12.68 19.96 5.54
CA THR A 191 12.24 20.76 6.70
C THR A 191 12.71 22.21 6.60
N VAL A 192 13.99 22.45 6.31
CA VAL A 192 14.59 23.80 6.35
C VAL A 192 14.17 24.64 5.13
N GLN A 193 14.15 24.02 3.96
CA GLN A 193 13.83 24.71 2.70
C GLN A 193 12.43 24.40 2.16
N GLY A 194 11.96 23.16 2.37
CA GLY A 194 10.66 22.71 1.89
C GLY A 194 9.48 23.06 2.80
N GLY A 195 9.72 23.55 4.02
CA GLY A 195 8.68 24.00 4.94
C GLY A 195 7.93 22.88 5.69
N LEU A 196 8.38 21.63 5.59
CA LEU A 196 7.81 20.53 6.36
C LEU A 196 8.26 20.64 7.84
N GLN A 197 7.34 20.39 8.78
CA GLN A 197 7.68 20.45 10.19
C GLN A 197 8.62 19.29 10.58
N GLN A 198 9.68 19.57 11.32
CA GLN A 198 10.64 18.55 11.76
C GLN A 198 9.98 17.48 12.64
N SER A 199 8.99 17.85 13.45
CA SER A 199 8.20 16.93 14.28
C SER A 199 7.34 15.96 13.48
N ALA A 200 7.10 16.26 12.20
CA ALA A 200 6.39 15.40 11.26
C ALA A 200 7.31 14.44 10.49
N CYS A 201 8.61 14.41 10.83
CA CYS A 201 9.60 13.61 10.11
C CYS A 201 10.30 12.63 11.04
N GLU A 202 10.54 11.42 10.55
CA GLU A 202 11.38 10.41 11.18
C GLU A 202 12.44 9.93 10.19
N VAL A 203 13.69 9.73 10.68
CA VAL A 203 14.80 9.22 9.87
C VAL A 203 15.13 7.81 10.29
N ILE A 204 15.13 6.89 9.34
CA ILE A 204 15.41 5.47 9.56
C ILE A 204 16.59 5.03 8.70
N ALA A 205 17.63 4.51 9.36
CA ALA A 205 18.76 3.88 8.68
C ALA A 205 18.46 2.40 8.45
N CYS A 206 18.22 2.02 7.19
CA CYS A 206 17.99 0.63 6.81
C CYS A 206 19.26 -0.06 6.29
N GLY A 207 20.27 0.70 5.84
CA GLY A 207 21.48 0.14 5.24
C GLY A 207 21.10 -0.87 4.14
N GLN A 208 21.73 -2.03 4.17
CA GLN A 208 21.52 -3.14 3.22
C GLN A 208 20.44 -4.15 3.65
N SER A 209 19.76 -3.94 4.79
CA SER A 209 18.91 -4.97 5.43
C SER A 209 17.57 -5.21 4.71
N GLN A 210 17.12 -4.28 3.87
CA GLN A 210 15.81 -4.34 3.21
C GLN A 210 15.94 -4.17 1.68
N PRO A 211 16.52 -5.14 0.97
CA PRO A 211 16.66 -5.09 -0.48
C PRO A 211 15.29 -5.29 -1.14
N ILE A 212 15.04 -4.56 -2.24
CA ILE A 212 13.85 -4.73 -3.10
C ILE A 212 14.16 -5.51 -4.39
N SER A 213 15.46 -5.73 -4.65
CA SER A 213 15.94 -6.48 -5.80
C SER A 213 17.19 -7.28 -5.42
N SER A 214 17.61 -8.26 -6.26
CA SER A 214 18.81 -9.03 -6.00
C SER A 214 20.06 -8.12 -6.03
N ASN A 215 20.96 -8.34 -5.07
CA ASN A 215 22.26 -7.66 -5.06
C ASN A 215 23.31 -8.29 -6.00
N ASP A 216 22.98 -9.39 -6.69
CA ASP A 216 23.90 -10.09 -7.58
C ASP A 216 24.14 -9.32 -8.87
N THR A 217 23.16 -8.54 -9.34
CA THR A 217 23.24 -7.71 -10.55
C THR A 217 23.44 -6.24 -10.21
N GLU A 218 24.06 -5.48 -11.13
CA GLU A 218 24.24 -4.03 -10.92
C GLU A 218 22.91 -3.29 -10.95
N GLU A 219 21.98 -3.71 -11.80
CA GLU A 219 20.64 -3.14 -11.88
C GLU A 219 19.89 -3.33 -10.56
N GLY A 220 20.00 -4.52 -9.96
CA GLY A 220 19.39 -4.81 -8.65
C GLY A 220 20.04 -4.00 -7.53
N ARG A 221 21.37 -3.88 -7.51
CA ARG A 221 22.06 -3.01 -6.55
C ARG A 221 21.66 -1.55 -6.73
N ALA A 222 21.55 -1.07 -7.97
CA ALA A 222 21.09 0.29 -8.26
C ALA A 222 19.67 0.54 -7.74
N ALA A 223 18.77 -0.42 -7.86
CA ALA A 223 17.41 -0.35 -7.30
C ALA A 223 17.41 -0.35 -5.76
N ASN A 224 18.36 -1.06 -5.14
CA ASN A 224 18.50 -1.10 -3.68
C ASN A 224 19.06 0.22 -3.12
N ARG A 225 19.95 0.90 -3.86
CA ARG A 225 20.47 2.23 -3.50
C ARG A 225 19.40 3.30 -3.68
N ARG A 226 18.56 3.50 -2.68
CA ARG A 226 17.41 4.43 -2.71
C ARG A 226 17.18 5.14 -1.38
N VAL A 227 16.46 6.25 -1.43
CA VAL A 227 15.76 6.81 -0.28
C VAL A 227 14.26 6.57 -0.47
N GLN A 228 13.63 5.98 0.52
CA GLN A 228 12.20 5.72 0.54
C GLN A 228 11.52 6.69 1.48
N LEU A 229 10.52 7.41 0.99
CA LEU A 229 9.65 8.26 1.78
C LEU A 229 8.32 7.54 1.97
N GLN A 230 7.97 7.26 3.21
CA GLN A 230 6.66 6.71 3.55
C GLN A 230 5.82 7.79 4.21
N VAL A 231 4.85 8.28 3.47
CA VAL A 231 3.96 9.36 3.89
C VAL A 231 2.71 8.74 4.51
N ARG A 232 2.41 9.13 5.73
CA ARG A 232 1.21 8.74 6.47
C ARG A 232 0.48 9.98 6.98
N GLY A 233 -0.79 9.87 7.31
CA GLY A 233 -1.55 10.96 7.91
C GLY A 233 -2.87 10.47 8.47
N ASP A 234 -3.48 11.27 9.34
CA ASP A 234 -4.85 11.05 9.76
C ASP A 234 -5.79 11.71 8.74
N PHE A 235 -6.31 10.92 7.83
CA PHE A 235 -7.19 11.36 6.75
C PHE A 235 -8.69 11.14 7.08
N SER A 236 -9.02 10.92 8.35
CA SER A 236 -10.38 10.60 8.82
C SER A 236 -11.40 11.70 8.45
N ASP A 237 -11.00 12.96 8.50
CA ASP A 237 -11.87 14.10 8.21
C ASP A 237 -12.21 14.21 6.72
N GLU A 238 -11.29 13.95 5.82
CA GLU A 238 -11.56 13.97 4.37
C GLU A 238 -12.52 12.83 3.96
N SER A 239 -12.41 11.67 4.59
CA SER A 239 -13.30 10.54 4.36
C SER A 239 -14.72 10.85 4.84
N SER A 240 -14.87 11.57 5.95
CA SER A 240 -16.16 11.96 6.53
C SER A 240 -16.85 13.02 5.69
N ALA A 241 -16.15 14.01 5.20
CA ALA A 241 -16.69 15.08 4.33
C ALA A 241 -17.20 14.54 2.99
N GLN A 242 -16.57 13.50 2.43
CA GLN A 242 -17.01 12.86 1.19
C GLN A 242 -18.30 12.08 1.36
N VAL A 243 -18.53 11.46 2.52
CA VAL A 243 -19.79 10.75 2.82
C VAL A 243 -20.92 11.75 3.03
N GLN A 244 -20.64 12.89 3.69
CA GLN A 244 -21.62 13.94 3.95
C GLN A 244 -22.11 14.60 2.64
N GLY A 245 -21.23 14.89 1.69
CA GLY A 245 -21.58 15.46 0.39
C GLY A 245 -22.36 14.53 -0.55
N MET A 246 -22.34 13.21 -0.28
CA MET A 246 -23.15 12.24 -1.02
C MET A 246 -24.53 12.01 -0.43
N ILE A 247 -24.80 12.50 0.79
CA ILE A 247 -26.06 12.28 1.54
C ILE A 247 -26.95 13.53 1.51
N GLU A 248 -26.48 14.69 1.04
CA GLU A 248 -27.36 15.83 0.88
C GLU A 248 -28.42 15.52 -0.20
N PRO A 249 -29.69 15.34 0.19
CA PRO A 249 -30.75 15.13 -0.78
C PRO A 249 -30.89 16.44 -1.59
N ALA A 250 -30.91 16.29 -2.91
CA ALA A 250 -31.22 17.38 -3.81
C ALA A 250 -32.41 18.16 -3.23
N GLN A 251 -32.21 19.42 -2.89
CA GLN A 251 -33.26 20.30 -2.41
C GLN A 251 -34.40 20.27 -3.43
N ALA A 252 -35.55 19.80 -3.00
CA ALA A 252 -36.78 19.86 -3.78
C ALA A 252 -37.02 21.32 -4.19
N PRO A 253 -37.40 21.61 -5.45
CA PRO A 253 -37.67 22.99 -5.88
C PRO A 253 -38.79 23.56 -5.00
N ALA A 254 -38.53 24.76 -4.44
CA ALA A 254 -39.46 25.51 -3.61
C ALA A 254 -40.80 25.66 -4.35
N ALA A 255 -41.89 25.19 -3.72
CA ALA A 255 -43.24 25.36 -4.20
C ALA A 255 -43.50 26.88 -4.35
N GLN A 256 -43.91 27.30 -5.52
CA GLN A 256 -44.32 28.66 -5.79
C GLN A 256 -45.64 28.94 -5.02
N PRO A 257 -45.83 30.09 -4.38
CA PRO A 257 -47.09 30.42 -3.71
C PRO A 257 -48.20 30.55 -4.73
N GLU A 258 -49.28 29.77 -4.54
CA GLU A 258 -50.54 29.92 -5.27
C GLU A 258 -51.09 31.34 -5.09
N THR A 259 -51.27 32.04 -6.18
CA THR A 259 -52.02 33.32 -6.21
C THR A 259 -53.50 33.02 -6.01
N GLN A 260 -54.06 33.45 -4.88
CA GLN A 260 -55.52 33.44 -4.65
C GLN A 260 -56.19 34.46 -5.59
N PRO A 261 -57.36 34.13 -6.18
CA PRO A 261 -58.13 35.10 -6.96
C PRO A 261 -58.88 36.04 -6.00
N VAL A 262 -58.70 37.34 -6.26
CA VAL A 262 -59.46 38.40 -5.63
C VAL A 262 -60.88 38.44 -6.26
N ASN A 263 -61.87 38.35 -5.38
CA ASN A 263 -63.26 38.64 -5.69
C ASN A 263 -63.65 40.01 -5.11
#